data_6a7802cbef79e3036724d1d407908882
#
_entry.id   6a7802cbef79e3036724d1d407908882
#
_cell.length_a   1.000
_cell.length_b   1.000
_cell.length_c   1.000
_cell.angle_alpha   90.00
_cell.angle_beta   90.00
_cell.angle_gamma   90.00
#
_symmetry.space_group_name_H-M   'P 1'
#
loop_
_entity.id
_entity.type
_entity.pdbx_description
1 polymer ?
#
loop_
_entity_poly.entity_id
_entity_poly.type
_entity_poly.pdbx_seq_one_letter_code
_entity_poly.pdbx_strand_id
1 'polypeptide(L)'
;LGVFAVSVIDDEGNSSINYIHKDNLDSWNLITDEYGDVLQETSFDAWGNMRNPDTWMIEPDNKVLMYDRGFTGHEHLLDFGLINMNGRVYDPLLSMMLSPDNNIQVPQMSQNFNRYSYCLNNPLKYNDPTGEWVESLIFGVVGGASNVLFNASDIDNFAEGALLFGVGFAKGFLTEITMGQSWFLQVGVGALAEGLKM
;
A
#
# COMPACT_ATOMS: atom_id res chain seq x y z
N LEU A 1 -3.38 -11.12 4.80
CA LEU A 1 -3.09 -12.42 4.16
C LEU A 1 -4.23 -12.71 3.18
N GLY A 2 -3.97 -12.60 1.90
CA GLY A 2 -4.92 -12.89 0.83
C GLY A 2 -4.40 -14.01 -0.06
N VAL A 3 -5.31 -14.87 -0.51
CA VAL A 3 -5.07 -15.83 -1.58
C VAL A 3 -5.98 -15.44 -2.72
N PHE A 4 -5.47 -15.38 -3.92
CA PHE A 4 -6.30 -15.27 -5.11
C PHE A 4 -5.86 -16.29 -6.17
N ALA A 5 -6.74 -16.58 -7.10
CA ALA A 5 -6.52 -17.59 -8.09
C ALA A 5 -6.35 -16.98 -9.49
N VAL A 6 -5.41 -17.51 -10.25
CA VAL A 6 -5.20 -17.18 -11.66
C VAL A 6 -5.51 -18.42 -12.49
N SER A 7 -6.40 -18.26 -13.45
CA SER A 7 -6.62 -19.33 -14.46
C SER A 7 -5.58 -19.17 -15.57
N VAL A 8 -4.84 -20.22 -15.79
CA VAL A 8 -3.82 -20.31 -16.84
C VAL A 8 -4.35 -21.23 -17.92
N ILE A 9 -4.30 -20.80 -19.17
CA ILE A 9 -4.65 -21.61 -20.34
C ILE A 9 -3.35 -21.86 -21.10
N ASP A 10 -3.01 -23.11 -21.28
CA ASP A 10 -1.84 -23.51 -22.06
C ASP A 10 -2.09 -23.40 -23.58
N ASP A 11 -1.04 -23.58 -24.37
CA ASP A 11 -1.11 -23.51 -25.84
C ASP A 11 -1.99 -24.63 -26.45
N GLU A 12 -2.28 -25.68 -25.68
CA GLU A 12 -3.15 -26.78 -26.07
C GLU A 12 -4.63 -26.56 -25.70
N GLY A 13 -4.91 -25.45 -24.95
CA GLY A 13 -6.25 -25.07 -24.51
C GLY A 13 -6.70 -25.71 -23.20
N ASN A 14 -5.80 -26.40 -22.46
CA ASN A 14 -6.12 -26.90 -21.13
C ASN A 14 -6.07 -25.74 -20.12
N SER A 15 -7.01 -25.75 -19.19
CA SER A 15 -7.04 -24.75 -18.11
C SER A 15 -6.53 -25.34 -16.80
N SER A 16 -5.65 -24.64 -16.13
CA SER A 16 -5.22 -24.92 -14.76
C SER A 16 -5.46 -23.70 -13.87
N ILE A 17 -5.51 -23.93 -12.56
CA ILE A 17 -5.69 -22.86 -11.59
C ILE A 17 -4.45 -22.79 -10.70
N ASN A 18 -3.81 -21.63 -10.66
CA ASN A 18 -2.72 -21.35 -9.75
C ASN A 18 -3.20 -20.44 -8.64
N TYR A 19 -2.87 -20.78 -7.40
CA TYR A 19 -3.20 -19.99 -6.22
C TYR A 19 -2.00 -19.16 -5.81
N ILE A 20 -2.21 -17.87 -5.64
CA ILE A 20 -1.18 -16.91 -5.24
C ILE A 20 -1.39 -16.52 -3.80
N HIS A 21 -0.38 -16.79 -2.98
CA HIS A 21 -0.35 -16.49 -1.55
C HIS A 21 0.45 -15.20 -1.34
N LYS A 22 -0.11 -14.29 -0.56
CA LYS A 22 0.45 -12.97 -0.33
C LYS A 22 0.82 -12.75 1.13
N ASP A 23 1.81 -11.92 1.37
CA ASP A 23 2.12 -11.44 2.70
C ASP A 23 1.20 -10.29 3.15
N ASN A 24 1.52 -9.68 4.29
CA ASN A 24 0.77 -8.56 4.86
C ASN A 24 0.93 -7.23 4.09
N LEU A 25 1.91 -7.15 3.21
CA LEU A 25 2.17 -6.00 2.33
C LEU A 25 1.71 -6.25 0.89
N ASP A 26 0.99 -7.35 0.66
CA ASP A 26 0.47 -7.78 -0.64
C ASP A 26 1.54 -8.33 -1.60
N SER A 27 2.77 -8.61 -1.11
CA SER A 27 3.81 -9.25 -1.92
C SER A 27 3.47 -10.71 -2.21
N TRP A 28 3.74 -11.16 -3.43
CA TRP A 28 3.48 -12.53 -3.86
C TRP A 28 4.63 -13.44 -3.42
N ASN A 29 4.40 -14.23 -2.37
CA ASN A 29 5.45 -15.03 -1.75
C ASN A 29 5.45 -16.48 -2.17
N LEU A 30 4.27 -17.03 -2.51
CA LEU A 30 4.14 -18.43 -2.85
C LEU A 30 3.08 -18.61 -3.95
N ILE A 31 3.37 -19.46 -4.91
CA ILE A 31 2.44 -19.89 -5.95
C ILE A 31 2.29 -21.39 -5.86
N THR A 32 1.05 -21.86 -5.78
CA THR A 32 0.74 -23.31 -5.76
C THR A 32 -0.21 -23.65 -6.90
N ASP A 33 -0.20 -24.91 -7.31
CA ASP A 33 -1.18 -25.45 -8.22
C ASP A 33 -2.52 -25.77 -7.54
N GLU A 34 -3.45 -26.37 -8.27
CA GLU A 34 -4.76 -26.77 -7.77
C GLU A 34 -4.70 -27.93 -6.73
N TYR A 35 -3.58 -28.65 -6.65
CA TYR A 35 -3.35 -29.75 -5.71
C TYR A 35 -2.63 -29.29 -4.45
N GLY A 36 -2.14 -28.05 -4.45
CA GLY A 36 -1.37 -27.45 -3.35
C GLY A 36 0.13 -27.68 -3.48
N ASP A 37 0.60 -28.20 -4.62
CA ASP A 37 2.02 -28.36 -4.89
C ASP A 37 2.64 -26.98 -5.19
N VAL A 38 3.84 -26.74 -4.64
CA VAL A 38 4.55 -25.47 -4.78
C VAL A 38 5.14 -25.35 -6.17
N LEU A 39 4.70 -24.34 -6.92
CA LEU A 39 5.23 -24.02 -8.24
C LEU A 39 6.36 -23.00 -8.16
N GLN A 40 6.24 -22.00 -7.28
CA GLN A 40 7.26 -21.00 -7.05
C GLN A 40 7.17 -20.47 -5.62
N GLU A 41 8.33 -20.25 -5.00
CA GLU A 41 8.49 -19.51 -3.77
C GLU A 41 9.39 -18.30 -4.00
N THR A 42 8.99 -17.13 -3.51
CA THR A 42 9.70 -15.87 -3.64
C THR A 42 9.83 -15.19 -2.28
N SER A 43 10.93 -14.51 -2.06
CA SER A 43 11.13 -13.72 -0.84
C SER A 43 11.71 -12.35 -1.22
N PHE A 44 11.25 -11.33 -0.51
CA PHE A 44 11.73 -9.96 -0.68
C PHE A 44 12.28 -9.43 0.64
N ASP A 45 13.25 -8.54 0.56
CA ASP A 45 13.62 -7.73 1.72
C ASP A 45 12.61 -6.59 1.92
N ALA A 46 12.83 -5.77 2.93
CA ALA A 46 11.95 -4.65 3.25
C ALA A 46 11.83 -3.62 2.11
N TRP A 47 12.81 -3.56 1.22
CA TRP A 47 12.89 -2.61 0.12
C TRP A 47 12.58 -3.21 -1.25
N GLY A 48 12.16 -4.48 -1.28
CA GLY A 48 11.75 -5.15 -2.52
C GLY A 48 12.88 -5.80 -3.29
N ASN A 49 14.10 -5.87 -2.73
CA ASN A 49 15.13 -6.70 -3.32
C ASN A 49 14.76 -8.17 -3.19
N MET A 50 14.77 -8.88 -4.31
CA MET A 50 14.53 -10.31 -4.31
C MET A 50 15.68 -11.03 -3.62
N ARG A 51 15.35 -11.96 -2.73
CA ARG A 51 16.31 -12.76 -1.97
C ARG A 51 15.94 -14.23 -2.04
N ASN A 52 16.91 -15.08 -1.81
CA ASN A 52 16.70 -16.51 -1.66
C ASN A 52 15.86 -16.78 -0.39
N PRO A 53 14.74 -17.53 -0.47
CA PRO A 53 13.89 -17.79 0.68
C PRO A 53 14.56 -18.60 1.80
N ASP A 54 15.53 -19.47 1.46
CA ASP A 54 16.22 -20.33 2.43
C ASP A 54 17.40 -19.61 3.10
N THR A 55 18.21 -18.91 2.31
CA THR A 55 19.47 -18.28 2.79
C THR A 55 19.31 -16.82 3.20
N TRP A 56 18.23 -16.18 2.76
CA TRP A 56 17.93 -14.75 2.92
C TRP A 56 18.94 -13.81 2.26
N MET A 57 19.84 -14.35 1.44
CA MET A 57 20.80 -13.58 0.71
C MET A 57 20.19 -12.99 -0.57
N ILE A 58 20.58 -11.78 -0.91
CA ILE A 58 20.18 -11.16 -2.18
C ILE A 58 20.91 -11.88 -3.32
N GLU A 59 20.16 -12.39 -4.27
CA GLU A 59 20.68 -13.10 -5.45
C GLU A 59 20.36 -12.29 -6.71
N PRO A 60 21.28 -11.44 -7.17
CA PRO A 60 21.02 -10.53 -8.29
C PRO A 60 20.82 -11.25 -9.64
N ASP A 61 21.38 -12.45 -9.80
CA ASP A 61 21.50 -13.12 -11.10
C ASP A 61 20.43 -14.18 -11.39
N ASN A 62 19.57 -14.53 -10.42
CA ASN A 62 18.58 -15.60 -10.56
C ASN A 62 17.14 -15.14 -10.41
N LYS A 63 16.82 -13.99 -11.01
CA LYS A 63 15.51 -13.37 -10.91
C LYS A 63 14.58 -13.94 -11.99
N VAL A 64 13.85 -14.99 -11.65
CA VAL A 64 12.78 -15.52 -12.51
C VAL A 64 11.48 -15.46 -11.71
N LEU A 65 10.50 -14.77 -12.23
CA LEU A 65 9.13 -14.80 -11.72
C LEU A 65 8.24 -15.53 -12.70
N MET A 66 7.40 -16.43 -12.21
CA MET A 66 6.41 -17.12 -13.03
C MET A 66 5.40 -16.14 -13.63
N TYR A 67 5.06 -15.12 -12.88
CA TYR A 67 4.32 -13.96 -13.31
C TYR A 67 5.15 -12.72 -13.04
N ASP A 68 4.99 -11.68 -13.85
CA ASP A 68 5.78 -10.44 -13.73
C ASP A 68 5.45 -9.62 -12.48
N ARG A 69 4.79 -10.22 -11.48
CA ARG A 69 4.37 -9.55 -10.24
C ARG A 69 5.01 -10.20 -9.01
N GLY A 70 5.40 -9.35 -8.05
CA GLY A 70 6.08 -9.81 -6.85
C GLY A 70 5.90 -8.87 -5.66
N PHE A 71 6.90 -8.04 -5.39
CA PHE A 71 6.91 -7.12 -4.26
C PHE A 71 5.69 -6.19 -4.26
N THR A 72 4.94 -6.21 -3.16
CA THR A 72 3.69 -5.45 -2.96
C THR A 72 2.68 -5.57 -4.11
N GLY A 73 2.71 -6.70 -4.84
CA GLY A 73 1.83 -6.99 -5.95
C GLY A 73 2.13 -6.23 -7.25
N HIS A 74 3.24 -5.50 -7.29
CA HIS A 74 3.64 -4.71 -8.45
C HIS A 74 4.39 -5.53 -9.50
N GLU A 75 4.39 -5.02 -10.71
CA GLU A 75 5.09 -5.59 -11.87
C GLU A 75 6.61 -5.39 -11.73
N HIS A 76 7.37 -6.46 -11.89
CA HIS A 76 8.82 -6.43 -11.89
C HIS A 76 9.36 -6.32 -13.31
N LEU A 77 10.16 -5.30 -13.56
CA LEU A 77 10.93 -5.11 -14.79
C LEU A 77 12.29 -5.80 -14.61
N LEU A 78 12.30 -7.14 -14.66
CA LEU A 78 13.42 -7.98 -14.25
C LEU A 78 14.72 -7.64 -14.98
N ASP A 79 14.67 -7.38 -16.29
CA ASP A 79 15.83 -7.02 -17.11
C ASP A 79 16.53 -5.74 -16.64
N PHE A 80 15.81 -4.85 -15.97
CA PHE A 80 16.31 -3.57 -15.46
C PHE A 80 16.55 -3.58 -13.96
N GLY A 81 16.10 -4.61 -13.24
CA GLY A 81 16.13 -4.65 -11.79
C GLY A 81 15.21 -3.61 -11.12
N LEU A 82 14.16 -3.18 -11.82
CA LEU A 82 13.24 -2.14 -11.39
C LEU A 82 11.84 -2.71 -11.12
N ILE A 83 11.02 -1.93 -10.43
CA ILE A 83 9.62 -2.28 -10.14
C ILE A 83 8.72 -1.15 -10.66
N ASN A 84 7.76 -1.51 -11.50
CA ASN A 84 6.73 -0.60 -11.97
C ASN A 84 5.61 -0.51 -10.92
N MET A 85 5.57 0.58 -10.18
CA MET A 85 4.52 0.84 -9.17
C MET A 85 3.34 1.64 -9.75
N ASN A 86 3.04 1.49 -11.04
CA ASN A 86 2.00 2.18 -11.80
C ASN A 86 2.32 3.67 -12.01
N GLY A 87 2.14 4.53 -11.02
CA GLY A 87 2.39 5.98 -11.13
C GLY A 87 3.87 6.33 -11.24
N ARG A 88 4.76 5.53 -10.67
CA ARG A 88 6.22 5.75 -10.68
C ARG A 88 6.97 4.44 -10.81
N VAL A 89 8.21 4.53 -11.29
CA VAL A 89 9.14 3.41 -11.29
C VAL A 89 10.01 3.47 -10.04
N TYR A 90 10.18 2.34 -9.39
CA TYR A 90 10.91 2.17 -8.14
C TYR A 90 12.18 1.36 -8.37
N ASP A 91 13.27 1.80 -7.77
CA ASP A 91 14.55 1.09 -7.74
C ASP A 91 14.75 0.49 -6.34
N PRO A 92 14.62 -0.84 -6.18
CA PRO A 92 14.80 -1.50 -4.89
C PRO A 92 16.25 -1.44 -4.38
N LEU A 93 17.24 -1.36 -5.27
CA LEU A 93 18.65 -1.24 -4.88
C LEU A 93 18.94 0.13 -4.26
N LEU A 94 18.37 1.20 -4.82
CA LEU A 94 18.47 2.55 -4.27
C LEU A 94 17.44 2.83 -3.18
N SER A 95 16.44 1.96 -3.03
CA SER A 95 15.29 2.15 -2.11
C SER A 95 14.52 3.46 -2.37
N MET A 96 14.43 3.87 -3.65
CA MET A 96 13.89 5.16 -4.05
C MET A 96 13.05 5.06 -5.32
N MET A 97 12.07 5.97 -5.44
CA MET A 97 11.39 6.22 -6.72
C MET A 97 12.32 6.94 -7.69
N LEU A 98 12.26 6.61 -8.98
CA LEU A 98 13.10 7.26 -10.01
C LEU A 98 12.54 8.61 -10.47
N SER A 99 11.29 8.93 -10.13
CA SER A 99 10.68 10.24 -10.38
C SER A 99 10.11 10.84 -9.09
N PRO A 100 10.09 12.19 -8.98
CA PRO A 100 9.56 12.84 -7.78
C PRO A 100 8.04 12.69 -7.72
N ASP A 101 7.50 12.52 -6.51
CA ASP A 101 6.07 12.60 -6.27
C ASP A 101 5.52 13.97 -6.71
N ASN A 102 4.38 13.97 -7.37
CA ASN A 102 3.72 15.21 -7.77
C ASN A 102 3.11 15.96 -6.57
N ASN A 103 2.83 15.23 -5.49
CA ASN A 103 2.14 15.74 -4.32
C ASN A 103 3.01 15.64 -3.06
N ILE A 104 2.84 16.61 -2.15
CA ILE A 104 3.34 16.50 -0.77
C ILE A 104 2.13 16.11 0.08
N GLN A 105 2.04 14.82 0.42
CA GLN A 105 0.85 14.24 1.06
C GLN A 105 0.63 14.82 2.47
N VAL A 106 1.70 15.03 3.24
CA VAL A 106 1.63 15.55 4.61
C VAL A 106 2.62 16.69 4.79
N PRO A 107 2.23 17.94 4.48
CA PRO A 107 3.15 19.11 4.56
C PRO A 107 3.73 19.39 5.95
N GLN A 108 3.12 18.85 7.02
CA GLN A 108 3.60 18.99 8.40
C GLN A 108 4.73 18.03 8.75
N MET A 109 4.96 17.00 7.92
CA MET A 109 6.02 16.01 8.13
C MET A 109 7.22 16.32 7.24
N SER A 110 8.37 16.59 7.86
CA SER A 110 9.62 16.89 7.10
C SER A 110 10.06 15.77 6.17
N GLN A 111 9.76 14.51 6.50
CA GLN A 111 10.06 13.34 5.67
C GLN A 111 9.29 13.35 4.34
N ASN A 112 8.11 13.97 4.30
CA ASN A 112 7.28 14.05 3.08
C ASN A 112 7.85 15.04 2.03
N PHE A 113 8.82 15.88 2.40
CA PHE A 113 9.53 16.73 1.45
C PHE A 113 10.56 15.97 0.60
N ASN A 114 10.97 14.76 1.01
CA ASN A 114 11.70 13.86 0.14
C ASN A 114 10.73 13.18 -0.83
N ARG A 115 10.52 13.79 -1.98
CA ARG A 115 9.57 13.37 -3.01
C ARG A 115 9.96 12.08 -3.75
N TYR A 116 11.15 11.56 -3.49
CA TYR A 116 11.65 10.30 -4.06
C TYR A 116 11.55 9.13 -3.07
N SER A 117 11.18 9.39 -1.82
CA SER A 117 11.07 8.33 -0.80
C SER A 117 9.93 7.37 -1.13
N TYR A 118 10.19 6.08 -0.93
CA TYR A 118 9.16 5.05 -0.90
C TYR A 118 8.60 4.92 0.51
N CYS A 119 7.27 4.90 0.63
CA CYS A 119 6.54 4.64 1.88
C CYS A 119 7.05 5.44 3.09
N LEU A 120 7.43 6.71 2.90
CA LEU A 120 7.98 7.57 3.96
C LEU A 120 9.19 6.95 4.68
N ASN A 121 10.00 6.15 3.98
CA ASN A 121 11.11 5.34 4.51
C ASN A 121 10.69 4.31 5.57
N ASN A 122 9.47 3.83 5.53
CA ASN A 122 8.97 2.78 6.41
C ASN A 122 8.18 1.70 5.65
N PRO A 123 8.83 0.94 4.74
CA PRO A 123 8.19 0.00 3.83
C PRO A 123 7.61 -1.25 4.52
N LEU A 124 8.02 -1.56 5.76
CA LEU A 124 7.43 -2.65 6.54
C LEU A 124 6.05 -2.31 7.13
N LYS A 125 5.73 -1.02 7.15
CA LYS A 125 4.49 -0.52 7.75
C LYS A 125 3.50 -0.01 6.72
N TYR A 126 4.02 0.56 5.65
CA TYR A 126 3.25 1.21 4.62
C TYR A 126 3.43 0.51 3.28
N ASN A 127 2.39 0.57 2.47
CA ASN A 127 2.37 0.16 1.09
C ASN A 127 1.93 1.35 0.21
N ASP A 128 2.34 1.37 -1.04
CA ASP A 128 1.94 2.34 -2.05
C ASP A 128 1.38 1.60 -3.28
N PRO A 129 0.10 1.24 -3.32
CA PRO A 129 -0.49 0.45 -4.39
C PRO A 129 -0.57 1.16 -5.73
N THR A 130 -0.49 2.49 -5.72
CA THR A 130 -0.65 3.33 -6.92
C THR A 130 0.66 3.90 -7.44
N GLY A 131 1.73 3.86 -6.64
CA GLY A 131 2.98 4.53 -6.92
C GLY A 131 2.93 6.05 -6.75
N GLU A 132 1.84 6.58 -6.19
CA GLU A 132 1.65 8.02 -5.92
C GLU A 132 1.21 8.29 -4.48
N TRP A 133 0.62 7.28 -3.80
CA TRP A 133 0.01 7.46 -2.48
C TRP A 133 0.40 6.35 -1.52
N VAL A 134 0.88 6.74 -0.36
CA VAL A 134 1.10 5.80 0.75
C VAL A 134 -0.24 5.50 1.39
N GLU A 135 -0.80 4.32 1.14
CA GLU A 135 -2.00 3.88 1.82
C GLU A 135 -1.71 3.55 3.28
N SER A 136 -2.40 4.24 4.17
CA SER A 136 -2.31 3.99 5.60
C SER A 136 -3.65 4.20 6.29
N LEU A 137 -4.18 3.15 6.87
CA LEU A 137 -5.23 3.20 7.89
C LEU A 137 -4.88 4.17 9.04
N ILE A 138 -3.62 4.55 9.15
CA ILE A 138 -3.09 5.43 10.20
C ILE A 138 -3.64 6.84 10.10
N PHE A 139 -3.82 7.40 8.90
CA PHE A 139 -4.39 8.73 8.77
C PHE A 139 -5.83 8.79 9.32
N GLY A 140 -6.62 7.73 9.10
CA GLY A 140 -7.93 7.60 9.73
C GLY A 140 -7.83 7.54 11.25
N VAL A 141 -6.95 6.71 11.79
CA VAL A 141 -6.76 6.57 13.25
C VAL A 141 -6.23 7.86 13.87
N VAL A 142 -5.23 8.50 13.24
CA VAL A 142 -4.70 9.80 13.70
C VAL A 142 -5.76 10.89 13.62
N GLY A 143 -6.55 10.92 12.54
CA GLY A 143 -7.68 11.85 12.39
C GLY A 143 -8.74 11.63 13.47
N GLY A 144 -9.09 10.36 13.75
CA GLY A 144 -10.01 10.01 14.84
C GLY A 144 -9.51 10.41 16.21
N ALA A 145 -8.27 10.04 16.53
CA ALA A 145 -7.66 10.35 17.83
C ALA A 145 -7.49 11.86 18.03
N SER A 146 -7.03 12.60 17.02
CA SER A 146 -6.89 14.05 17.12
C SER A 146 -8.24 14.73 17.32
N ASN A 147 -9.28 14.31 16.61
CA ASN A 147 -10.62 14.88 16.77
C ASN A 147 -11.19 14.67 18.19
N VAL A 148 -10.95 13.52 18.79
CA VAL A 148 -11.31 13.25 20.19
C VAL A 148 -10.49 14.13 21.14
N LEU A 149 -9.19 14.25 20.93
CA LEU A 149 -8.31 15.05 21.79
C LEU A 149 -8.64 16.55 21.74
N PHE A 150 -8.91 17.09 20.55
CA PHE A 150 -9.26 18.53 20.41
C PHE A 150 -10.65 18.87 20.89
N ASN A 151 -11.57 17.90 21.01
CA ASN A 151 -12.93 18.11 21.50
C ASN A 151 -13.18 17.38 22.82
N ALA A 152 -12.13 17.06 23.57
CA ALA A 152 -12.23 16.30 24.83
C ALA A 152 -13.12 16.98 25.89
N SER A 153 -13.19 18.31 25.88
CA SER A 153 -14.07 19.10 26.77
C SER A 153 -15.56 18.94 26.48
N ASP A 154 -15.91 18.49 25.27
CA ASP A 154 -17.28 18.40 24.79
C ASP A 154 -17.80 16.95 24.82
N ILE A 155 -17.03 16.03 25.41
CA ILE A 155 -17.36 14.61 25.51
C ILE A 155 -17.93 14.31 26.89
N ASP A 156 -19.24 14.17 26.97
CA ASP A 156 -19.94 13.83 28.20
C ASP A 156 -20.15 12.32 28.40
N ASN A 157 -20.05 11.54 27.31
CA ASN A 157 -20.26 10.09 27.35
C ASN A 157 -19.48 9.34 26.27
N PHE A 158 -19.39 8.00 26.43
CA PHE A 158 -18.69 7.13 25.50
C PHE A 158 -19.20 7.20 24.05
N ALA A 159 -20.52 7.37 23.89
CA ALA A 159 -21.15 7.42 22.56
C ALA A 159 -20.72 8.68 21.78
N GLU A 160 -20.61 9.82 22.45
CA GLU A 160 -20.09 11.06 21.85
C GLU A 160 -18.62 10.94 21.48
N GLY A 161 -17.81 10.35 22.36
CA GLY A 161 -16.40 10.06 22.07
C GLY A 161 -16.23 9.14 20.85
N ALA A 162 -17.04 8.09 20.76
CA ALA A 162 -17.03 7.17 19.63
C ALA A 162 -17.50 7.84 18.33
N LEU A 163 -18.50 8.72 18.40
CA LEU A 163 -18.98 9.49 17.25
C LEU A 163 -17.90 10.46 16.76
N LEU A 164 -17.27 11.22 17.67
CA LEU A 164 -16.19 12.15 17.34
C LEU A 164 -14.98 11.44 16.76
N PHE A 165 -14.63 10.27 17.30
CA PHE A 165 -13.59 9.42 16.72
C PHE A 165 -13.95 8.99 15.30
N GLY A 166 -15.17 8.50 15.08
CA GLY A 166 -15.65 8.07 13.76
C GLY A 166 -15.64 9.19 12.73
N VAL A 167 -16.05 10.39 13.11
CA VAL A 167 -16.02 11.59 12.24
C VAL A 167 -14.57 11.98 11.93
N GLY A 168 -13.69 11.98 12.92
CA GLY A 168 -12.28 12.29 12.73
C GLY A 168 -11.55 11.23 11.89
N PHE A 169 -11.88 9.96 12.11
CA PHE A 169 -11.41 8.84 11.31
C PHE A 169 -11.83 8.99 9.84
N ALA A 170 -13.12 9.24 9.59
CA ALA A 170 -13.62 9.46 8.24
C ALA A 170 -12.99 10.68 7.57
N LYS A 171 -12.80 11.77 8.29
CA LYS A 171 -12.09 12.96 7.78
C LYS A 171 -10.63 12.65 7.44
N GLY A 172 -9.90 11.98 8.33
CA GLY A 172 -8.50 11.59 8.09
C GLY A 172 -8.37 10.68 6.87
N PHE A 173 -9.20 9.66 6.79
CA PHE A 173 -9.24 8.72 5.69
C PHE A 173 -9.65 9.36 4.36
N LEU A 174 -10.71 10.20 4.38
CA LEU A 174 -11.16 10.91 3.17
C LEU A 174 -10.18 12.00 2.74
N THR A 175 -9.46 12.62 3.67
CA THR A 175 -8.42 13.61 3.35
C THR A 175 -7.29 12.91 2.57
N GLU A 176 -6.94 11.71 2.93
CA GLU A 176 -5.99 10.89 2.20
C GLU A 176 -6.46 10.60 0.76
N ILE A 177 -7.71 10.15 0.60
CA ILE A 177 -8.29 9.86 -0.73
C ILE A 177 -8.46 11.13 -1.57
N THR A 178 -8.74 12.28 -0.96
CA THR A 178 -9.12 13.50 -1.69
C THR A 178 -7.99 14.50 -1.88
N MET A 179 -6.82 14.31 -1.28
CA MET A 179 -5.65 15.18 -1.51
C MET A 179 -5.20 15.21 -2.99
N GLY A 180 -5.65 14.24 -3.82
CA GLY A 180 -5.48 14.26 -5.27
C GLY A 180 -6.69 14.72 -6.07
N GLN A 181 -7.85 14.93 -5.45
CA GLN A 181 -9.08 15.33 -6.13
C GLN A 181 -9.59 16.69 -5.64
N SER A 182 -10.25 17.41 -6.55
CA SER A 182 -10.66 18.80 -6.43
C SER A 182 -11.31 19.17 -5.09
N TRP A 183 -11.07 20.39 -4.64
CA TRP A 183 -11.61 21.10 -3.47
C TRP A 183 -13.12 20.92 -3.18
N PHE A 184 -13.90 20.51 -4.18
CA PHE A 184 -15.35 20.24 -4.04
C PHE A 184 -15.70 19.15 -3.02
N LEU A 185 -14.87 18.10 -2.89
CA LEU A 185 -15.10 17.04 -1.91
C LEU A 185 -14.74 17.49 -0.49
N GLN A 186 -13.74 18.35 -0.33
CA GLN A 186 -13.41 18.92 0.97
C GLN A 186 -14.52 19.80 1.55
N VAL A 187 -15.18 20.57 0.70
CA VAL A 187 -16.33 21.40 1.08
C VAL A 187 -17.54 20.52 1.47
N GLY A 188 -17.79 19.44 0.73
CA GLY A 188 -18.88 18.50 1.03
C GLY A 188 -18.71 17.80 2.37
N VAL A 189 -17.50 17.37 2.72
CA VAL A 189 -17.22 16.74 4.03
C VAL A 189 -17.29 17.74 5.18
N GLY A 190 -16.89 18.98 4.96
CA GLY A 190 -17.05 20.08 5.94
C GLY A 190 -18.52 20.37 6.23
N ALA A 191 -19.36 20.47 5.20
CA ALA A 191 -20.77 20.74 5.34
C ALA A 191 -21.56 19.63 6.05
N LEU A 192 -21.19 18.36 5.84
CA LEU A 192 -21.78 17.22 6.54
C LEU A 192 -21.41 17.20 8.03
N ALA A 193 -20.21 17.69 8.38
CA ALA A 193 -19.75 17.75 9.76
C ALA A 193 -20.41 18.89 10.56
N GLU A 194 -20.81 19.99 9.88
CA GLU A 194 -21.55 21.08 10.52
C GLU A 194 -23.06 20.80 10.63
N GLY A 195 -23.63 20.01 9.69
CA GLY A 195 -25.03 19.59 9.72
C GLY A 195 -25.39 18.58 10.83
N LEU A 196 -24.39 17.95 11.47
CA LEU A 196 -24.56 17.05 12.60
C LEU A 196 -24.50 17.77 13.99
N LYS A 197 -24.29 19.08 14.00
CA LYS A 197 -24.27 19.91 15.23
C LYS A 197 -25.61 20.60 15.54
N MET A 198 -26.70 20.23 14.85
CA MET A 198 -28.06 20.70 15.18
C MET A 198 -28.88 19.63 15.91
#